data_7a7d1597220d82b15a203c197dfb2cfc
#
_entry.id   7a7d1597220d82b15a203c197dfb2cfc
#
_cell.length_a   1.000
_cell.length_b   1.000
_cell.length_c   1.000
_cell.angle_alpha   90.00
_cell.angle_beta   90.00
_cell.angle_gamma   90.00
#
_symmetry.space_group_name_H-M   'P 1'
#
loop_
_entity.id
_entity.type
_entity.pdbx_description
1 polymer ?
#
loop_
_entity_poly.entity_id
_entity_poly.type
_entity_poly.pdbx_seq_one_letter_code
_entity_poly.pdbx_strand_id
1 'polypeptide(L)'
;NGDLMELRIDFMDRDVPDCLTMTFGVYDDPDRYKTSKPVESSLMDYGDELLDENREEQREILATFTFELHFDPTYTEQGAVIDVGETFLLDGQSVTLTEAEIYPTHLRLNFDYDPANTAWLTELNFYLENERGERFNGIVNGISATGNPDDPSTDSVWLDSPYFSTGEHLTLHVTGASWIDKGQERVKVDLVKGMIENPPQGVRLEWAEKRNAGWVVSFSAGARWEKTMHYQIWKSCFYDEDGTAHDITQRGVSSSPMILGEISGAELESYEAAEKVAKEEGRYFETFGLKDCTEDCVWLEPCWTRITDSTAQVVIK
;
A
#
# COMPACT_ATOMS: atom_id res chain seq x y z
N ASN A 1 -27.99 -4.50 -6.05
CA ASN A 1 -26.59 -4.73 -6.41
C ASN A 1 -26.02 -5.60 -5.32
N GLY A 2 -25.79 -6.88 -5.59
CA GLY A 2 -25.08 -7.75 -4.65
C GLY A 2 -23.62 -7.38 -4.69
N ASP A 3 -23.00 -7.24 -3.52
CA ASP A 3 -21.58 -7.01 -3.41
C ASP A 3 -20.87 -8.32 -3.86
N LEU A 4 -20.17 -8.25 -4.97
CA LEU A 4 -19.33 -9.34 -5.45
C LEU A 4 -17.97 -9.19 -4.79
N MET A 5 -17.57 -10.20 -4.04
CA MET A 5 -16.21 -10.29 -3.50
C MET A 5 -15.39 -11.20 -4.42
N GLU A 6 -14.32 -10.67 -5.00
CA GLU A 6 -13.35 -11.41 -5.78
C GLU A 6 -12.15 -11.75 -4.90
N LEU A 7 -11.76 -13.01 -4.87
CA LEU A 7 -10.54 -13.47 -4.23
C LEU A 7 -9.63 -14.05 -5.31
N ARG A 8 -8.41 -13.53 -5.40
CA ARG A 8 -7.35 -14.04 -6.28
C ARG A 8 -6.31 -14.75 -5.44
N ILE A 9 -5.91 -15.93 -5.87
CA ILE A 9 -4.88 -16.74 -5.21
C ILE A 9 -3.80 -17.01 -6.24
N ASP A 10 -2.56 -16.63 -5.92
CA ASP A 10 -1.38 -16.96 -6.72
C ASP A 10 -0.55 -18.01 -5.98
N PHE A 11 -0.16 -19.06 -6.69
CA PHE A 11 0.74 -20.06 -6.18
C PHE A 11 2.17 -19.70 -6.62
N MET A 12 3.01 -19.35 -5.66
CA MET A 12 4.41 -18.96 -5.94
C MET A 12 5.22 -20.14 -6.48
N ASP A 13 4.88 -21.35 -6.05
CA ASP A 13 5.42 -22.57 -6.64
C ASP A 13 4.63 -22.93 -7.91
N ARG A 14 5.33 -23.44 -8.93
CA ARG A 14 4.71 -23.84 -10.21
C ARG A 14 3.81 -25.06 -10.09
N ASP A 15 3.86 -25.75 -8.97
CA ASP A 15 3.01 -26.91 -8.68
C ASP A 15 1.72 -26.47 -8.01
N VAL A 16 0.66 -26.33 -8.79
CA VAL A 16 -0.69 -26.04 -8.29
C VAL A 16 -1.31 -27.31 -7.70
N PRO A 17 -1.83 -27.29 -6.46
CA PRO A 17 -2.48 -28.48 -5.90
C PRO A 17 -3.78 -28.79 -6.65
N ASP A 18 -4.15 -30.06 -6.72
CA ASP A 18 -5.41 -30.50 -7.35
C ASP A 18 -6.65 -29.96 -6.62
N CYS A 19 -6.51 -29.67 -5.33
CA CYS A 19 -7.59 -29.24 -4.47
C CYS A 19 -7.09 -28.26 -3.39
N LEU A 20 -7.89 -27.25 -3.09
CA LEU A 20 -7.67 -26.29 -2.00
C LEU A 20 -8.91 -26.20 -1.12
N THR A 21 -8.73 -26.37 0.19
CA THR A 21 -9.79 -26.13 1.16
C THR A 21 -9.65 -24.73 1.72
N MET A 22 -10.69 -23.92 1.57
CA MET A 22 -10.76 -22.56 2.08
C MET A 22 -11.86 -22.41 3.11
N THR A 23 -11.53 -21.77 4.23
CA THR A 23 -12.49 -21.50 5.30
C THR A 23 -12.62 -20.00 5.51
N PHE A 24 -13.83 -19.47 5.44
CA PHE A 24 -14.15 -18.08 5.67
C PHE A 24 -14.96 -17.93 6.96
N GLY A 25 -14.54 -17.01 7.83
CA GLY A 25 -15.31 -16.57 8.98
C GLY A 25 -16.10 -15.31 8.64
N VAL A 26 -17.37 -15.29 8.97
CA VAL A 26 -18.20 -14.08 8.97
C VAL A 26 -18.27 -13.59 10.40
N TYR A 27 -17.85 -12.36 10.62
CA TYR A 27 -17.81 -11.73 11.94
C TYR A 27 -18.93 -10.71 12.05
N ASP A 28 -19.48 -10.59 13.27
CA ASP A 28 -20.32 -9.44 13.58
C ASP A 28 -19.45 -8.19 13.70
N ASP A 29 -19.86 -7.12 13.02
CA ASP A 29 -19.30 -5.80 13.22
C ASP A 29 -20.39 -4.89 13.79
N PRO A 30 -20.59 -4.94 15.11
CA PRO A 30 -21.66 -4.19 15.77
C PRO A 30 -21.52 -2.67 15.59
N ASP A 31 -20.34 -2.19 15.21
CA ASP A 31 -20.06 -0.77 15.00
C ASP A 31 -20.40 -0.30 13.58
N ARG A 32 -20.43 -1.21 12.59
CA ARG A 32 -20.76 -0.88 11.19
C ARG A 32 -22.20 -0.34 11.03
N TYR A 33 -23.12 -0.75 11.91
CA TYR A 33 -24.52 -0.33 11.88
C TYR A 33 -24.87 0.76 12.89
N LYS A 34 -23.93 1.17 13.73
CA LYS A 34 -24.09 2.35 14.59
C LYS A 34 -23.96 3.67 13.83
N THR A 35 -23.93 3.61 12.49
CA THR A 35 -23.94 4.76 11.62
C THR A 35 -25.28 5.48 11.74
N SER A 36 -25.19 6.76 12.03
CA SER A 36 -26.22 7.81 11.98
C SER A 36 -26.92 8.22 13.25
N LYS A 37 -26.31 8.01 14.41
CA LYS A 37 -26.44 9.11 15.37
C LYS A 37 -25.43 10.19 14.92
N PRO A 38 -25.82 11.47 14.90
CA PRO A 38 -24.82 12.53 14.84
C PRO A 38 -23.79 12.21 15.92
N VAL A 39 -22.54 12.11 15.54
CA VAL A 39 -21.45 11.85 16.48
C VAL A 39 -21.37 13.09 17.37
N GLU A 40 -22.13 13.09 18.46
CA GLU A 40 -21.89 13.92 19.65
C GLU A 40 -20.76 13.31 20.50
N SER A 41 -20.02 12.32 19.97
CA SER A 41 -18.76 11.90 20.58
C SER A 41 -17.75 13.01 20.32
N SER A 42 -17.27 13.63 21.37
CA SER A 42 -16.18 14.59 21.28
C SER A 42 -15.03 13.95 20.51
N LEU A 43 -14.41 14.68 19.58
CA LEU A 43 -13.22 14.21 18.86
C LEU A 43 -12.08 13.77 19.82
N MET A 44 -12.18 14.10 21.10
CA MET A 44 -11.30 13.59 22.15
C MET A 44 -11.37 12.06 22.31
N ASP A 45 -12.56 11.48 22.19
CA ASP A 45 -12.72 10.01 22.31
C ASP A 45 -12.09 9.26 21.12
N TYR A 46 -12.06 9.86 19.94
CA TYR A 46 -11.47 9.24 18.77
C TYR A 46 -9.95 9.08 18.88
N GLY A 47 -9.26 10.05 19.50
CA GLY A 47 -7.82 9.94 19.73
C GLY A 47 -7.44 8.80 20.67
N ASP A 48 -8.26 8.56 21.70
CA ASP A 48 -8.05 7.44 22.63
C ASP A 48 -8.46 6.09 21.97
N GLU A 49 -9.48 6.09 21.10
CA GLU A 49 -9.84 4.92 20.30
C GLU A 49 -8.70 4.46 19.34
N LEU A 50 -7.90 5.40 18.82
CA LEU A 50 -6.74 5.06 17.98
C LEU A 50 -5.63 4.34 18.74
N LEU A 51 -5.64 4.37 20.07
CA LEU A 51 -4.70 3.69 20.95
C LEU A 51 -5.28 2.41 21.57
N ASP A 52 -6.52 2.02 21.24
CA ASP A 52 -7.17 0.81 21.76
C ASP A 52 -6.96 -0.39 20.83
N GLU A 53 -6.21 -1.39 21.31
CA GLU A 53 -5.97 -2.66 20.58
C GLU A 53 -7.17 -3.63 20.65
N ASN A 54 -8.07 -3.46 21.62
CA ASN A 54 -9.09 -4.49 21.91
C ASN A 54 -10.23 -4.52 20.89
N ARG A 55 -10.24 -3.65 19.90
CA ARG A 55 -11.35 -3.56 18.94
C ARG A 55 -11.44 -4.77 18.00
N GLU A 56 -10.35 -5.49 17.77
CA GLU A 56 -10.35 -6.69 16.91
C GLU A 56 -10.72 -7.98 17.67
N GLU A 57 -10.43 -8.07 18.98
CA GLU A 57 -10.62 -9.30 19.76
C GLU A 57 -12.08 -9.60 20.14
N GLN A 58 -13.02 -8.68 19.95
CA GLN A 58 -14.42 -8.83 20.36
C GLN A 58 -15.39 -9.19 19.22
N ARG A 59 -14.88 -9.54 18.05
CA ARG A 59 -15.75 -9.93 16.93
C ARG A 59 -16.26 -11.36 17.13
N GLU A 60 -17.56 -11.51 17.34
CA GLU A 60 -18.19 -12.82 17.38
C GLU A 60 -18.25 -13.42 15.96
N ILE A 61 -17.81 -14.67 15.83
CA ILE A 61 -17.96 -15.41 14.56
C ILE A 61 -19.43 -15.80 14.41
N LEU A 62 -20.13 -15.16 13.49
CA LEU A 62 -21.55 -15.42 13.19
C LEU A 62 -21.73 -16.71 12.39
N ALA A 63 -20.82 -16.99 11.48
CA ALA A 63 -20.84 -18.17 10.63
C ALA A 63 -19.46 -18.49 10.08
N THR A 64 -19.24 -19.76 9.80
CA THR A 64 -18.04 -20.27 9.12
C THR A 64 -18.48 -21.05 7.88
N PHE A 65 -17.86 -20.73 6.74
CA PHE A 65 -18.10 -21.42 5.47
C PHE A 65 -16.81 -22.09 5.01
N THR A 66 -16.89 -23.36 4.67
CA THR A 66 -15.74 -24.10 4.12
C THR A 66 -16.07 -24.49 2.69
N PHE A 67 -15.15 -24.20 1.77
CA PHE A 67 -15.24 -24.53 0.36
C PHE A 67 -14.08 -25.45 0.00
N GLU A 68 -14.36 -26.46 -0.76
CA GLU A 68 -13.36 -27.32 -1.40
C GLU A 68 -13.31 -26.92 -2.88
N LEU A 69 -12.19 -26.35 -3.30
CA LEU A 69 -11.97 -25.93 -4.68
C LEU A 69 -11.16 -26.99 -5.40
N HIS A 70 -11.72 -27.57 -6.45
CA HIS A 70 -11.01 -28.46 -7.36
C HIS A 70 -10.60 -27.67 -8.59
N PHE A 71 -9.33 -27.67 -8.91
CA PHE A 71 -8.82 -26.94 -10.06
C PHE A 71 -8.96 -27.80 -11.32
N ASP A 72 -9.60 -27.25 -12.33
CA ASP A 72 -9.62 -27.86 -13.66
C ASP A 72 -8.21 -27.70 -14.28
N PRO A 73 -7.59 -28.80 -14.73
CA PRO A 73 -6.25 -28.78 -15.34
C PRO A 73 -6.12 -27.77 -16.49
N THR A 74 -7.20 -27.48 -17.21
CA THR A 74 -7.22 -26.51 -18.31
C THR A 74 -6.87 -25.08 -17.82
N TYR A 75 -7.19 -24.74 -16.57
CA TYR A 75 -6.90 -23.44 -16.00
C TYR A 75 -5.63 -23.41 -15.14
N THR A 76 -5.08 -24.58 -14.83
CA THR A 76 -3.83 -24.74 -14.08
C THR A 76 -2.66 -25.17 -14.95
N GLU A 77 -2.90 -25.33 -16.27
CA GLU A 77 -1.83 -25.59 -17.22
C GLU A 77 -0.76 -24.50 -17.14
N GLN A 78 0.48 -24.95 -17.13
CA GLN A 78 1.62 -24.07 -17.18
C GLN A 78 1.55 -23.25 -18.48
N GLY A 79 1.47 -21.93 -18.35
CA GLY A 79 1.47 -21.02 -19.49
C GLY A 79 2.84 -20.93 -20.16
N ALA A 80 2.99 -19.96 -21.03
CA ALA A 80 4.27 -19.69 -21.66
C ALA A 80 5.18 -18.93 -20.68
N VAL A 81 6.41 -19.40 -20.52
CA VAL A 81 7.48 -18.68 -19.84
C VAL A 81 8.39 -18.09 -20.92
N ILE A 82 8.62 -16.81 -20.86
CA ILE A 82 9.44 -16.04 -21.81
C ILE A 82 10.62 -15.47 -21.05
N ASP A 83 11.82 -15.93 -21.37
CA ASP A 83 13.06 -15.31 -20.94
C ASP A 83 13.23 -13.97 -21.68
N VAL A 84 13.10 -12.84 -20.97
CA VAL A 84 13.19 -11.50 -21.56
C VAL A 84 14.61 -10.97 -21.47
N GLY A 85 15.17 -10.87 -20.27
CA GLY A 85 16.56 -10.44 -20.04
C GLY A 85 16.85 -8.99 -20.44
N GLU A 86 15.85 -8.14 -20.59
CA GLU A 86 16.00 -6.76 -21.05
C GLU A 86 16.19 -5.80 -19.88
N THR A 87 17.30 -5.04 -19.92
CA THR A 87 17.63 -4.03 -18.92
C THR A 87 17.28 -2.64 -19.42
N PHE A 88 16.61 -1.86 -18.59
CA PHE A 88 16.25 -0.47 -18.86
C PHE A 88 16.62 0.44 -17.68
N LEU A 89 16.75 1.73 -17.97
CA LEU A 89 16.99 2.74 -16.97
C LEU A 89 15.67 3.44 -16.60
N LEU A 90 15.38 3.51 -15.29
CA LEU A 90 14.26 4.23 -14.74
C LEU A 90 14.76 5.10 -13.59
N ASP A 91 14.66 6.42 -13.71
CA ASP A 91 15.20 7.40 -12.72
C ASP A 91 16.68 7.22 -12.39
N GLY A 92 17.47 6.79 -13.37
CA GLY A 92 18.89 6.50 -13.20
C GLY A 92 19.20 5.19 -12.48
N GLN A 93 18.17 4.40 -12.15
CA GLN A 93 18.30 3.06 -11.60
C GLN A 93 18.22 2.01 -12.72
N SER A 94 19.02 0.98 -12.64
CA SER A 94 19.03 -0.13 -13.59
C SER A 94 18.05 -1.22 -13.15
N VAL A 95 17.05 -1.48 -13.97
CA VAL A 95 16.01 -2.50 -13.75
C VAL A 95 16.06 -3.49 -14.91
N THR A 96 16.08 -4.76 -14.61
CA THR A 96 16.06 -5.84 -15.61
C THR A 96 14.73 -6.58 -15.52
N LEU A 97 13.96 -6.58 -16.60
CA LEU A 97 12.86 -7.52 -16.76
C LEU A 97 13.45 -8.86 -17.16
N THR A 98 13.48 -9.80 -16.21
CA THR A 98 14.14 -11.09 -16.41
C THR A 98 13.25 -12.06 -17.16
N GLU A 99 11.98 -12.15 -16.75
CA GLU A 99 11.08 -13.19 -17.21
C GLU A 99 9.62 -12.66 -17.25
N ALA A 100 8.86 -13.17 -18.20
CA ALA A 100 7.41 -13.00 -18.26
C ALA A 100 6.74 -14.37 -18.28
N GLU A 101 5.89 -14.62 -17.28
CA GLU A 101 5.15 -15.87 -17.12
C GLU A 101 3.67 -15.63 -17.43
N ILE A 102 3.19 -16.23 -18.53
CA ILE A 102 1.82 -16.05 -19.03
C ILE A 102 1.00 -17.28 -18.67
N TYR A 103 0.06 -17.10 -17.73
CA TYR A 103 -0.90 -18.13 -17.31
C TYR A 103 -2.30 -17.80 -17.85
N PRO A 104 -3.23 -18.77 -17.91
CA PRO A 104 -4.60 -18.48 -18.30
C PRO A 104 -5.30 -17.42 -17.45
N THR A 105 -4.94 -17.33 -16.17
CA THR A 105 -5.58 -16.44 -15.18
C THR A 105 -4.89 -15.10 -15.02
N HIS A 106 -3.58 -15.03 -15.22
CA HIS A 106 -2.77 -13.82 -15.02
C HIS A 106 -1.46 -13.89 -15.80
N LEU A 107 -0.78 -12.76 -15.90
CA LEU A 107 0.61 -12.67 -16.33
C LEU A 107 1.44 -12.15 -15.15
N ARG A 108 2.61 -12.75 -14.92
CA ARG A 108 3.59 -12.31 -13.94
C ARG A 108 4.85 -11.81 -14.65
N LEU A 109 5.35 -10.64 -14.27
CA LEU A 109 6.62 -10.09 -14.70
C LEU A 109 7.60 -10.13 -13.53
N ASN A 110 8.78 -10.70 -13.74
CA ASN A 110 9.83 -10.84 -12.74
C ASN A 110 10.96 -9.85 -13.05
N PHE A 111 11.43 -9.16 -12.00
CA PHE A 111 12.46 -8.14 -12.11
C PHE A 111 13.70 -8.48 -11.30
N ASP A 112 14.83 -7.97 -11.76
CA ASP A 112 16.11 -7.97 -11.06
C ASP A 112 16.71 -6.57 -11.07
N TYR A 113 17.58 -6.27 -10.12
CA TYR A 113 18.09 -4.94 -9.88
C TYR A 113 19.60 -4.92 -9.76
N ASP A 114 20.23 -3.90 -10.37
CA ASP A 114 21.66 -3.70 -10.18
C ASP A 114 21.95 -3.36 -8.70
N PRO A 115 22.86 -4.11 -8.02
CA PRO A 115 23.27 -3.80 -6.65
C PRO A 115 23.81 -2.36 -6.47
N ALA A 116 24.32 -1.75 -7.55
CA ALA A 116 24.80 -0.37 -7.56
C ALA A 116 23.68 0.68 -7.55
N ASN A 117 22.42 0.29 -7.70
CA ASN A 117 21.29 1.19 -7.58
C ASN A 117 21.30 1.91 -6.23
N THR A 118 20.94 3.19 -6.25
CA THR A 118 20.87 4.05 -5.06
C THR A 118 19.49 4.08 -4.41
N ALA A 119 18.53 3.39 -4.98
CA ALA A 119 17.16 3.25 -4.49
C ALA A 119 16.59 1.88 -4.82
N TRP A 120 15.60 1.46 -4.02
CA TRP A 120 14.78 0.28 -4.29
C TRP A 120 13.47 0.66 -4.94
N LEU A 121 13.07 -0.08 -5.96
CA LEU A 121 11.76 0.05 -6.60
C LEU A 121 10.70 -0.61 -5.71
N THR A 122 9.77 0.16 -5.17
CA THR A 122 8.71 -0.37 -4.30
C THR A 122 7.39 -0.53 -5.05
N GLU A 123 7.17 0.23 -6.11
CA GLU A 123 5.98 0.15 -6.93
C GLU A 123 6.27 0.60 -8.36
N LEU A 124 5.64 -0.06 -9.32
CA LEU A 124 5.73 0.25 -10.73
C LEU A 124 4.33 0.55 -11.28
N ASN A 125 4.15 1.71 -11.90
CA ASN A 125 2.95 2.04 -12.66
C ASN A 125 3.17 1.65 -14.12
N PHE A 126 2.33 0.77 -14.64
CA PHE A 126 2.57 0.17 -15.94
C PHE A 126 1.29 -0.43 -16.55
N TYR A 127 1.37 -0.73 -17.82
CA TYR A 127 0.43 -1.60 -18.55
C TYR A 127 1.19 -2.35 -19.62
N LEU A 128 0.63 -3.46 -20.09
CA LEU A 128 1.06 -4.12 -21.30
C LEU A 128 0.16 -3.75 -22.47
N GLU A 129 0.74 -3.71 -23.65
CA GLU A 129 -0.01 -3.49 -24.89
C GLU A 129 0.49 -4.46 -25.98
N ASN A 130 -0.44 -5.07 -26.71
CA ASN A 130 -0.09 -5.86 -27.87
C ASN A 130 -0.09 -5.01 -29.16
N GLU A 131 0.32 -5.58 -30.28
CA GLU A 131 0.38 -4.90 -31.59
C GLU A 131 -1.00 -4.43 -32.13
N ARG A 132 -2.11 -4.85 -31.48
CA ARG A 132 -3.47 -4.45 -31.82
C ARG A 132 -3.98 -3.30 -30.95
N GLY A 133 -3.16 -2.84 -30.00
CA GLY A 133 -3.54 -1.80 -29.04
C GLY A 133 -4.45 -2.32 -27.91
N GLU A 134 -4.53 -3.64 -27.72
CA GLU A 134 -5.20 -4.25 -26.59
C GLU A 134 -4.31 -4.13 -25.35
N ARG A 135 -4.89 -3.62 -24.24
CA ARG A 135 -4.14 -3.35 -23.01
C ARG A 135 -4.51 -4.32 -21.91
N PHE A 136 -3.47 -4.74 -21.19
CA PHE A 136 -3.55 -5.59 -20.01
C PHE A 136 -3.02 -4.78 -18.82
N ASN A 137 -3.86 -4.56 -17.83
CA ASN A 137 -3.55 -3.68 -16.71
C ASN A 137 -3.05 -4.49 -15.51
N GLY A 138 -2.35 -3.81 -14.61
CA GLY A 138 -1.94 -4.37 -13.34
C GLY A 138 -3.15 -4.80 -12.50
N ILE A 139 -3.00 -5.90 -11.79
CA ILE A 139 -4.02 -6.41 -10.87
C ILE A 139 -3.88 -5.64 -9.56
N VAL A 140 -4.87 -4.81 -9.23
CA VAL A 140 -4.83 -3.86 -8.11
C VAL A 140 -4.94 -4.52 -6.74
N ASN A 141 -5.48 -5.75 -6.65
CA ASN A 141 -5.78 -6.41 -5.38
C ASN A 141 -4.90 -7.63 -5.08
N GLY A 142 -3.72 -7.70 -5.71
CA GLY A 142 -2.74 -8.72 -5.37
C GLY A 142 -2.01 -8.39 -4.07
N ILE A 143 -1.85 -9.37 -3.18
CA ILE A 143 -0.88 -9.27 -2.10
C ILE A 143 0.48 -9.55 -2.73
N SER A 144 1.31 -8.52 -2.92
CA SER A 144 2.72 -8.73 -3.22
C SER A 144 3.45 -9.00 -1.91
N ALA A 145 3.99 -10.19 -1.75
CA ALA A 145 4.90 -10.49 -0.67
C ALA A 145 6.33 -10.21 -1.16
N THR A 146 7.00 -9.24 -0.56
CA THR A 146 8.45 -9.10 -0.69
C THR A 146 9.09 -10.08 0.30
N GLY A 147 9.88 -11.01 -0.20
CA GLY A 147 10.44 -12.10 0.63
C GLY A 147 11.68 -11.70 1.44
N ASN A 148 12.26 -10.52 1.22
CA ASN A 148 13.51 -10.10 1.86
C ASN A 148 13.33 -8.78 2.61
N PRO A 149 13.40 -8.77 3.96
CA PRO A 149 13.30 -7.53 4.74
C PRO A 149 14.44 -6.55 4.49
N ASP A 150 15.59 -7.02 3.99
CA ASP A 150 16.77 -6.18 3.70
C ASP A 150 16.73 -5.59 2.28
N ASP A 151 15.83 -6.08 1.43
CA ASP A 151 15.59 -5.56 0.07
C ASP A 151 14.09 -5.38 -0.16
N PRO A 152 13.57 -4.16 0.00
CA PRO A 152 12.15 -3.88 -0.19
C PRO A 152 11.73 -3.73 -1.66
N SER A 153 12.60 -4.09 -2.61
CA SER A 153 12.28 -4.05 -4.04
C SER A 153 11.12 -4.97 -4.40
N THR A 154 10.35 -4.55 -5.37
CA THR A 154 9.27 -5.37 -5.93
C THR A 154 9.85 -6.41 -6.89
N ASP A 155 9.91 -7.67 -6.48
CA ASP A 155 10.46 -8.76 -7.29
C ASP A 155 9.55 -9.14 -8.46
N SER A 156 8.24 -9.02 -8.29
CA SER A 156 7.27 -9.41 -9.30
C SER A 156 6.05 -8.50 -9.32
N VAL A 157 5.42 -8.37 -10.49
CA VAL A 157 4.14 -7.69 -10.66
C VAL A 157 3.18 -8.56 -11.47
N TRP A 158 1.87 -8.42 -11.19
CA TRP A 158 0.82 -9.22 -11.81
C TRP A 158 -0.09 -8.35 -12.67
N LEU A 159 -0.50 -8.90 -13.81
CA LEU A 159 -1.39 -8.26 -14.77
C LEU A 159 -2.50 -9.20 -15.22
N ASP A 160 -3.52 -8.63 -15.83
CA ASP A 160 -4.50 -9.40 -16.59
C ASP A 160 -3.80 -10.24 -17.67
N SER A 161 -4.27 -11.46 -17.87
CA SER A 161 -3.61 -12.40 -18.76
C SER A 161 -3.86 -12.12 -20.24
N PRO A 162 -2.82 -12.04 -21.07
CA PRO A 162 -2.95 -12.05 -22.52
C PRO A 162 -3.05 -13.47 -23.11
N TYR A 163 -3.18 -14.52 -22.29
CA TYR A 163 -3.14 -15.93 -22.72
C TYR A 163 -4.12 -16.23 -23.85
N PHE A 164 -5.34 -15.71 -23.76
CA PHE A 164 -6.38 -15.89 -24.77
C PHE A 164 -6.35 -14.82 -25.87
N SER A 165 -5.43 -13.87 -25.79
CA SER A 165 -5.22 -12.89 -26.84
C SER A 165 -4.52 -13.52 -28.03
N THR A 166 -4.87 -13.09 -29.22
CA THR A 166 -4.26 -13.56 -30.47
C THR A 166 -3.08 -12.71 -30.91
N GLY A 167 -2.60 -11.80 -30.05
CA GLY A 167 -1.43 -10.97 -30.31
C GLY A 167 -0.12 -11.77 -30.29
N GLU A 168 0.82 -11.39 -31.13
CA GLU A 168 2.14 -12.03 -31.22
C GLU A 168 3.21 -11.23 -30.47
N HIS A 169 2.98 -9.94 -30.23
CA HIS A 169 3.92 -9.04 -29.59
C HIS A 169 3.31 -8.41 -28.35
N LEU A 170 4.12 -8.32 -27.30
CA LEU A 170 3.78 -7.66 -26.05
C LEU A 170 4.85 -6.64 -25.70
N THR A 171 4.43 -5.42 -25.35
CA THR A 171 5.29 -4.35 -24.89
C THR A 171 4.86 -3.89 -23.52
N LEU A 172 5.79 -3.89 -22.56
CA LEU A 172 5.60 -3.26 -21.26
C LEU A 172 5.80 -1.75 -21.40
N HIS A 173 4.81 -0.99 -20.97
CA HIS A 173 4.86 0.46 -20.88
C HIS A 173 4.87 0.87 -19.41
N VAL A 174 6.02 1.34 -18.93
CA VAL A 174 6.15 1.94 -17.61
C VAL A 174 5.75 3.40 -17.69
N THR A 175 4.91 3.86 -16.76
CA THR A 175 4.38 5.23 -16.71
C THR A 175 4.72 5.97 -15.43
N GLY A 176 5.37 5.32 -14.47
CA GLY A 176 5.81 5.90 -13.22
C GLY A 176 6.36 4.84 -12.27
N ALA A 177 6.98 5.29 -11.19
CA ALA A 177 7.55 4.43 -10.18
C ALA A 177 7.57 5.09 -8.81
N SER A 178 7.52 4.25 -7.76
CA SER A 178 7.77 4.65 -6.38
C SER A 178 9.07 4.02 -5.89
N TRP A 179 9.86 4.79 -5.17
CA TRP A 179 11.20 4.40 -4.74
C TRP A 179 11.41 4.63 -3.25
N ILE A 180 12.23 3.81 -2.61
CA ILE A 180 12.88 4.11 -1.34
C ILE A 180 14.36 4.36 -1.62
N ASP A 181 14.85 5.57 -1.38
CA ASP A 181 16.26 5.91 -1.51
C ASP A 181 17.06 5.21 -0.40
N LYS A 182 18.19 4.58 -0.78
CA LYS A 182 19.04 3.86 0.18
C LYS A 182 19.59 4.83 1.22
N GLY A 183 19.45 4.45 2.49
CA GLY A 183 19.75 5.31 3.65
C GLY A 183 18.56 6.13 4.15
N GLN A 184 17.37 5.98 3.56
CA GLN A 184 16.11 6.59 4.02
C GLN A 184 15.04 5.54 4.34
N GLU A 185 15.44 4.34 4.66
CA GLU A 185 14.55 3.23 5.03
C GLU A 185 13.81 3.52 6.33
N ARG A 186 14.40 4.34 7.17
CA ARG A 186 13.81 4.85 8.41
C ARG A 186 13.97 6.34 8.52
N VAL A 187 12.89 7.00 8.85
CA VAL A 187 12.79 8.45 8.95
C VAL A 187 12.51 8.82 10.40
N LYS A 188 13.37 9.66 10.99
CA LYS A 188 13.18 10.14 12.36
C LYS A 188 12.12 11.22 12.43
N VAL A 189 11.20 11.07 13.37
CA VAL A 189 10.14 12.02 13.68
C VAL A 189 10.31 12.51 15.12
N ASP A 190 10.52 13.81 15.29
CA ASP A 190 10.51 14.47 16.59
C ASP A 190 9.07 14.92 16.90
N LEU A 191 8.42 14.18 17.79
CA LEU A 191 7.00 14.34 18.12
C LEU A 191 6.73 15.62 18.90
N VAL A 192 7.71 16.06 19.70
CA VAL A 192 7.61 17.28 20.52
C VAL A 192 7.82 18.52 19.69
N LYS A 193 8.81 18.51 18.79
CA LYS A 193 9.09 19.66 17.91
C LYS A 193 8.18 19.69 16.68
N GLY A 194 7.47 18.60 16.39
CA GLY A 194 6.63 18.50 15.20
C GLY A 194 7.45 18.48 13.91
N MET A 195 8.58 17.76 13.89
CA MET A 195 9.53 17.79 12.76
C MET A 195 9.84 16.39 12.26
N ILE A 196 10.03 16.26 10.95
CA ILE A 196 10.53 15.04 10.29
C ILE A 196 11.93 15.35 9.76
N GLU A 197 12.91 14.51 10.08
CA GLU A 197 14.25 14.60 9.50
C GLU A 197 14.25 13.93 8.12
N ASN A 198 14.56 14.69 7.05
CA ASN A 198 14.56 14.22 5.66
C ASN A 198 13.24 13.52 5.27
N PRO A 199 12.11 14.24 5.28
CA PRO A 199 10.81 13.65 5.00
C PRO A 199 10.74 13.08 3.57
N PRO A 200 9.95 12.03 3.33
CA PRO A 200 9.61 11.61 1.99
C PRO A 200 8.99 12.75 1.17
N GLN A 201 9.09 12.67 -0.14
CA GLN A 201 8.68 13.74 -1.04
C GLN A 201 7.22 14.19 -0.79
N GLY A 202 7.05 15.43 -0.37
CA GLY A 202 5.73 16.03 -0.14
C GLY A 202 5.03 15.60 1.15
N VAL A 203 5.69 14.80 1.99
CA VAL A 203 5.18 14.38 3.30
C VAL A 203 5.43 15.48 4.33
N ARG A 204 4.43 15.71 5.20
CA ARG A 204 4.47 16.64 6.33
C ARG A 204 3.88 15.97 7.56
N LEU A 205 4.43 16.26 8.73
CA LEU A 205 3.78 16.01 10.01
C LEU A 205 2.85 17.19 10.27
N GLU A 206 1.54 16.93 10.30
CA GLU A 206 0.54 17.98 10.52
C GLU A 206 0.45 18.31 12.01
N TRP A 207 0.41 17.28 12.83
CA TRP A 207 0.44 17.41 14.29
C TRP A 207 0.83 16.08 14.96
N ALA A 208 1.29 16.19 16.21
CA ALA A 208 1.49 15.07 17.14
C ALA A 208 0.94 15.47 18.51
N GLU A 209 0.12 14.63 19.11
CA GLU A 209 -0.51 14.87 20.40
C GLU A 209 -0.22 13.74 21.38
N LYS A 210 0.33 14.09 22.54
CA LYS A 210 0.61 13.13 23.60
C LYS A 210 -0.66 12.84 24.39
N ARG A 211 -0.99 11.58 24.53
CA ARG A 211 -2.11 11.04 25.30
C ARG A 211 -1.61 10.18 26.45
N ASN A 212 -2.52 9.72 27.32
CA ASN A 212 -2.16 8.87 28.46
C ASN A 212 -1.56 7.53 28.01
N ALA A 213 -2.02 6.97 26.90
CA ALA A 213 -1.61 5.66 26.38
C ALA A 213 -0.58 5.74 25.23
N GLY A 214 0.04 6.91 24.98
CA GLY A 214 1.02 7.06 23.91
C GLY A 214 0.87 8.36 23.14
N TRP A 215 1.16 8.34 21.84
CA TRP A 215 0.99 9.48 20.96
C TRP A 215 -0.02 9.19 19.85
N VAL A 216 -0.74 10.21 19.44
CA VAL A 216 -1.52 10.19 18.19
C VAL A 216 -0.87 11.17 17.23
N VAL A 217 -0.65 10.74 16.00
CA VAL A 217 0.07 11.52 14.99
C VAL A 217 -0.72 11.59 13.70
N SER A 218 -0.63 12.71 12.99
CA SER A 218 -1.23 12.90 11.69
C SER A 218 -0.19 13.42 10.71
N PHE A 219 -0.10 12.75 9.58
CA PHE A 219 0.75 13.12 8.47
C PHE A 219 -0.11 13.44 7.26
N SER A 220 0.44 14.22 6.35
CA SER A 220 -0.15 14.40 5.03
C SER A 220 0.87 14.18 3.93
N ALA A 221 0.40 13.77 2.77
CA ALA A 221 1.19 13.64 1.56
C ALA A 221 0.52 14.37 0.39
N GLY A 222 1.32 14.82 -0.57
CA GLY A 222 0.82 15.55 -1.74
C GLY A 222 0.15 14.67 -2.78
N ALA A 223 -0.45 15.30 -3.77
CA ALA A 223 -1.42 14.83 -4.78
C ALA A 223 -1.03 13.68 -5.72
N ARG A 224 -0.02 12.91 -5.41
CA ARG A 224 0.35 11.80 -6.30
C ARG A 224 -0.27 10.45 -5.92
N TRP A 225 -1.14 10.44 -4.91
CA TRP A 225 -1.83 9.24 -4.46
C TRP A 225 -2.65 8.54 -5.56
N GLU A 226 -3.19 9.28 -6.53
CA GLU A 226 -3.90 8.70 -7.69
C GLU A 226 -2.98 7.82 -8.57
N LYS A 227 -1.66 7.94 -8.40
CA LYS A 227 -0.66 7.19 -9.15
C LYS A 227 0.02 6.11 -8.34
N THR A 228 -0.28 6.00 -7.05
CA THR A 228 0.23 4.94 -6.19
C THR A 228 -0.92 4.02 -5.79
N MET A 229 -0.67 2.73 -5.75
CA MET A 229 -1.63 1.76 -5.21
C MET A 229 -1.67 1.77 -3.68
N HIS A 230 -0.72 2.45 -3.04
CA HIS A 230 -0.60 2.53 -1.60
C HIS A 230 -1.15 3.86 -1.07
N TYR A 231 -2.28 3.78 -0.35
CA TYR A 231 -2.85 4.91 0.39
C TYR A 231 -2.12 5.17 1.73
N GLN A 232 -1.04 4.45 2.01
CA GLN A 232 -0.27 4.55 3.23
C GLN A 232 1.05 5.26 2.96
N ILE A 233 1.39 6.21 3.83
CA ILE A 233 2.69 6.90 3.81
C ILE A 233 3.73 6.03 4.53
N TRP A 234 3.30 5.41 5.63
CA TRP A 234 4.15 4.68 6.55
C TRP A 234 3.77 3.20 6.63
N LYS A 235 4.77 2.33 6.84
CA LYS A 235 4.54 0.91 7.16
C LYS A 235 3.87 0.76 8.52
N SER A 236 3.55 -0.46 8.91
CA SER A 236 2.73 -0.74 10.09
C SER A 236 3.47 -0.74 11.42
N CYS A 237 4.75 -0.40 11.43
CA CYS A 237 5.57 -0.38 12.64
C CYS A 237 6.25 0.98 12.83
N PHE A 238 6.50 1.34 14.09
CA PHE A 238 7.44 2.38 14.47
C PHE A 238 8.56 1.79 15.32
N TYR A 239 9.68 2.50 15.45
CA TYR A 239 10.83 2.06 16.22
C TYR A 239 11.16 3.11 17.27
N ASP A 240 11.54 2.63 18.45
CA ASP A 240 12.01 3.45 19.55
C ASP A 240 13.50 3.83 19.40
N GLU A 241 14.06 4.54 20.40
CA GLU A 241 15.49 4.94 20.40
C GLU A 241 16.44 3.74 20.46
N ASP A 242 16.02 2.61 21.00
CA ASP A 242 16.79 1.37 21.06
C ASP A 242 16.67 0.54 19.77
N GLY A 243 15.83 0.96 18.83
CA GLY A 243 15.56 0.29 17.58
C GLY A 243 14.58 -0.89 17.68
N THR A 244 13.85 -1.00 18.79
CA THR A 244 12.79 -2.00 18.96
C THR A 244 11.56 -1.63 18.12
N ALA A 245 11.02 -2.61 17.41
CA ALA A 245 9.81 -2.42 16.62
C ALA A 245 8.56 -2.54 17.49
N HIS A 246 7.63 -1.63 17.27
CA HIS A 246 6.31 -1.59 17.88
C HIS A 246 5.25 -1.42 16.80
N ASP A 247 4.12 -2.09 16.95
CA ASP A 247 3.03 -1.98 15.99
C ASP A 247 2.32 -0.62 16.07
N ILE A 248 2.00 -0.06 14.92
CA ILE A 248 1.11 1.08 14.81
C ILE A 248 -0.32 0.60 15.05
N THR A 249 -0.97 1.17 16.06
CA THR A 249 -2.36 0.85 16.38
C THR A 249 -3.29 1.75 15.56
N GLN A 250 -4.38 1.20 15.15
CA GLN A 250 -5.47 1.86 14.41
C GLN A 250 -5.04 3.02 13.50
N ARG A 251 -5.26 2.83 12.23
CA ARG A 251 -4.89 3.77 11.17
C ARG A 251 -6.13 4.25 10.44
N GLY A 252 -6.23 5.56 10.26
CA GLY A 252 -7.22 6.19 9.40
C GLY A 252 -6.56 6.93 8.24
N VAL A 253 -7.14 6.82 7.04
CA VAL A 253 -6.75 7.62 5.87
C VAL A 253 -7.94 8.46 5.44
N SER A 254 -7.72 9.74 5.17
CA SER A 254 -8.75 10.72 4.83
C SER A 254 -8.27 11.71 3.77
N SER A 255 -9.19 12.23 2.96
CA SER A 255 -8.94 13.37 2.05
C SER A 255 -9.06 14.73 2.74
N SER A 256 -9.43 14.75 4.03
CA SER A 256 -9.54 15.97 4.83
C SER A 256 -8.65 15.89 6.05
N PRO A 257 -8.10 17.02 6.54
CA PRO A 257 -7.34 17.06 7.79
C PRO A 257 -8.19 16.48 8.93
N MET A 258 -7.57 15.70 9.80
CA MET A 258 -8.23 15.24 11.01
C MET A 258 -7.97 16.22 12.15
N ILE A 259 -9.00 16.54 12.88
CA ILE A 259 -8.94 17.37 14.09
C ILE A 259 -9.27 16.51 15.29
N LEU A 260 -8.46 16.63 16.33
CA LEU A 260 -8.74 16.03 17.63
C LEU A 260 -9.31 17.12 18.54
N GLY A 261 -10.62 17.07 18.80
CA GLY A 261 -11.31 17.98 19.71
C GLY A 261 -12.41 18.82 19.07
N GLU A 262 -13.16 19.54 19.91
CA GLU A 262 -14.16 20.50 19.46
C GLU A 262 -13.46 21.77 18.97
N ILE A 263 -13.76 22.16 17.73
CA ILE A 263 -13.30 23.46 17.18
C ILE A 263 -14.47 24.44 17.12
N SER A 264 -14.20 25.70 17.39
CA SER A 264 -15.22 26.73 17.37
C SER A 264 -14.68 28.06 16.77
N GLY A 265 -15.57 28.83 16.20
CA GLY A 265 -15.28 30.19 15.76
C GLY A 265 -14.09 30.29 14.80
N ALA A 266 -13.04 31.02 15.19
CA ALA A 266 -11.86 31.24 14.35
C ALA A 266 -11.04 29.97 14.01
N GLU A 267 -11.11 28.95 14.85
CA GLU A 267 -10.47 27.66 14.61
C GLU A 267 -11.19 26.90 13.50
N LEU A 268 -12.53 26.98 13.45
CA LEU A 268 -13.33 26.38 12.38
C LEU A 268 -13.01 27.06 11.03
N GLU A 269 -12.96 28.39 10.99
CA GLU A 269 -12.59 29.14 9.77
C GLU A 269 -11.18 28.75 9.29
N SER A 270 -10.24 28.60 10.23
CA SER A 270 -8.86 28.16 9.91
C SER A 270 -8.84 26.74 9.35
N TYR A 271 -9.64 25.84 9.93
CA TYR A 271 -9.77 24.47 9.44
C TYR A 271 -10.39 24.41 8.04
N GLU A 272 -11.50 25.09 7.79
CA GLU A 272 -12.14 25.14 6.47
C GLU A 272 -11.19 25.67 5.40
N ALA A 273 -10.35 26.68 5.77
CA ALA A 273 -9.33 27.19 4.87
C ALA A 273 -8.25 26.14 4.60
N ALA A 274 -7.78 25.42 5.62
CA ALA A 274 -6.79 24.34 5.49
C ALA A 274 -7.33 23.16 4.67
N GLU A 275 -8.58 22.77 4.91
CA GLU A 275 -9.27 21.72 4.14
C GLU A 275 -9.39 22.10 2.66
N LYS A 276 -9.74 23.36 2.39
CA LYS A 276 -9.82 23.85 1.01
C LYS A 276 -8.47 23.77 0.32
N VAL A 277 -7.40 24.25 0.96
CA VAL A 277 -6.03 24.18 0.41
C VAL A 277 -5.62 22.72 0.19
N ALA A 278 -5.89 21.84 1.15
CA ALA A 278 -5.57 20.42 1.03
C ALA A 278 -6.28 19.77 -0.16
N LYS A 279 -7.56 20.09 -0.40
CA LYS A 279 -8.34 19.60 -1.57
C LYS A 279 -7.78 20.17 -2.88
N GLU A 280 -7.42 21.45 -2.92
CA GLU A 280 -6.82 22.09 -4.10
C GLU A 280 -5.44 21.49 -4.43
N GLU A 281 -4.65 21.15 -3.40
CA GLU A 281 -3.35 20.47 -3.54
C GLU A 281 -3.51 18.95 -3.73
N GLY A 282 -4.72 18.40 -3.60
CA GLY A 282 -4.99 16.98 -3.66
C GLY A 282 -4.28 16.18 -2.56
N ARG A 283 -4.10 16.76 -1.37
CA ARG A 283 -3.45 16.09 -0.23
C ARG A 283 -4.37 15.05 0.39
N TYR A 284 -3.76 14.01 0.94
CA TYR A 284 -4.42 13.05 1.81
C TYR A 284 -3.70 12.98 3.15
N PHE A 285 -4.40 12.51 4.16
CA PHE A 285 -3.96 12.50 5.55
C PHE A 285 -3.98 11.07 6.06
N GLU A 286 -2.95 10.72 6.79
CA GLU A 286 -2.82 9.44 7.49
C GLU A 286 -2.65 9.73 8.97
N THR A 287 -3.55 9.19 9.80
CA THR A 287 -3.55 9.40 11.25
C THR A 287 -3.56 8.04 11.95
N PHE A 288 -2.70 7.88 12.97
CA PHE A 288 -2.57 6.64 13.70
C PHE A 288 -2.05 6.83 15.13
N GLY A 289 -2.18 5.78 15.94
CA GLY A 289 -1.68 5.74 17.31
C GLY A 289 -0.32 5.06 17.42
N LEU A 290 0.54 5.62 18.28
CA LEU A 290 1.79 5.05 18.75
C LEU A 290 1.59 4.64 20.21
N LYS A 291 1.01 3.46 20.41
CA LYS A 291 0.64 2.98 21.75
C LYS A 291 1.88 2.73 22.60
N ASP A 292 1.74 3.01 23.91
CA ASP A 292 2.78 2.87 24.92
C ASP A 292 4.09 3.64 24.63
N CYS A 293 4.11 4.46 23.55
CA CYS A 293 5.22 5.32 23.22
C CYS A 293 5.33 6.48 24.21
N THR A 294 6.37 6.50 24.99
CA THR A 294 6.68 7.58 25.95
C THR A 294 7.73 8.54 25.47
N GLU A 295 8.40 8.20 24.38
CA GLU A 295 9.55 8.90 23.82
C GLU A 295 9.14 10.16 23.05
N ASP A 296 10.10 11.08 22.93
CA ASP A 296 9.94 12.32 22.20
C ASP A 296 10.25 12.16 20.71
N CYS A 297 10.97 11.11 20.34
CA CYS A 297 11.35 10.80 18.97
C CYS A 297 11.05 9.33 18.63
N VAL A 298 10.62 9.09 17.42
CA VAL A 298 10.41 7.74 16.87
C VAL A 298 10.96 7.67 15.45
N TRP A 299 11.18 6.44 14.96
CA TRP A 299 11.53 6.19 13.55
C TRP A 299 10.40 5.46 12.87
N LEU A 300 10.01 5.96 11.70
CA LEU A 300 8.97 5.38 10.86
C LEU A 300 9.60 4.87 9.55
N GLU A 301 9.13 3.74 9.05
CA GLU A 301 9.51 3.22 7.75
C GLU A 301 8.52 3.75 6.70
N PRO A 302 9.00 4.53 5.70
CA PRO A 302 8.13 5.01 4.63
C PRO A 302 7.79 3.88 3.66
N CYS A 303 6.60 3.92 3.07
CA CYS A 303 6.24 3.06 1.95
C CYS A 303 6.98 3.49 0.67
N TRP A 304 7.37 4.76 0.57
CA TRP A 304 8.16 5.37 -0.50
C TRP A 304 8.84 6.66 -0.01
N THR A 305 9.98 7.01 -0.59
CA THR A 305 10.64 8.31 -0.33
C THR A 305 10.40 9.29 -1.46
N ARG A 306 10.24 8.80 -2.69
CA ARG A 306 9.90 9.60 -3.88
C ARG A 306 9.05 8.82 -4.87
N ILE A 307 8.23 9.58 -5.61
CA ILE A 307 7.36 9.08 -6.68
C ILE A 307 7.70 9.84 -7.95
N THR A 308 7.81 9.15 -9.06
CA THR A 308 8.24 9.70 -10.34
C THR A 308 7.26 9.35 -11.47
N ASP A 309 7.25 10.19 -12.52
CA ASP A 309 6.51 9.96 -13.76
C ASP A 309 7.46 9.46 -14.88
N SER A 310 8.57 8.85 -14.50
CA SER A 310 9.53 8.32 -15.47
C SER A 310 8.91 7.20 -16.28
N THR A 311 9.25 7.18 -17.56
CA THR A 311 8.69 6.22 -18.51
C THR A 311 9.77 5.33 -19.11
N ALA A 312 9.41 4.08 -19.36
CA ALA A 312 10.22 3.14 -20.11
C ALA A 312 9.31 2.24 -20.96
N GLN A 313 9.90 1.63 -21.98
CA GLN A 313 9.25 0.63 -22.82
C GLN A 313 10.16 -0.57 -22.97
N VAL A 314 9.63 -1.76 -22.77
CA VAL A 314 10.35 -3.02 -22.91
C VAL A 314 9.53 -3.97 -23.77
N VAL A 315 10.13 -4.48 -24.83
CA VAL A 315 9.50 -5.49 -25.68
C VAL A 315 9.71 -6.86 -25.04
N ILE A 316 8.63 -7.55 -24.75
CA ILE A 316 8.67 -8.87 -24.11
C ILE A 316 8.76 -9.97 -25.15
N LYS A 317 8.04 -9.82 -26.28
CA LYS A 317 7.91 -10.85 -27.30
C LYS A 317 7.73 -10.20 -28.68
#